data_ee96ebce23bf207c3cd8ceb7441168be
#
_entry.id   ee96ebce23bf207c3cd8ceb7441168be
#
_cell.length_a   1.000
_cell.length_b   1.000
_cell.length_c   1.000
_cell.angle_alpha   90.00
_cell.angle_beta   90.00
_cell.angle_gamma   90.00
#
_symmetry.space_group_name_H-M   'P 1'
#
loop_
_entity.id
_entity.type
_entity.pdbx_description
1 polymer ?
#
loop_
_entity_poly.entity_id
_entity_poly.type
_entity_poly.pdbx_seq_one_letter_code
_entity_poly.pdbx_strand_id
1 'polypeptide(L)'
;MKVKGSLYCIYSFTSGCKGKMLVAILLAVIGVLCGMAPYFALAGILSGLIQNTLTAERIFCYVGIAVLGETLKMLFNTVSSLKAHRVAYHILGNIRCKLAEKMMRVPMGIMVDTPSGKLKAMVVDTVDKLEQPLAHMLPEITANVFTPLCIIILLFILDWRMALACMIVIPIGFLLLMGQMKDYKNRSDRYIEASGNMDSSLVEYVNGIEVIKTFSQTGKSFQKFSDAVKNYHDTTLDWWKNTWLYSALGLTVIPATLVGGIPVGAYLLMQGSISFSIYITCLILSLGIAGPLIQATYYADNFAVVDASIRQVGNFLDEQELVRPSKEVLLTDDGFHFEHVSFGYDKKEVLHDITFSPVPGGKTAIVGPSGSGKSTITKLMAGFWDVTSGHIIYGCQDIRNIPTSQLMKHISFVSQDNFLFNISIKENIRMGNPCATDEEVLAAAKAARCDEFIRKMEYGYDTLVGDAGGKLSGGERQRITIARAILKPADVVILDEASAYADPENEVYIEEAINELVKDKTLIVVAHRLETIENSDKIVVVDQGKIVAEGTQSELLKNCALYKRLWNETILTSERKRGECNA
;
A
#
# COMPACT_ATOMS: atom_id res chain seq x y z
N MET A 1 7.76 14.40 10.35
CA MET A 1 7.60 14.01 11.79
C MET A 1 8.49 12.81 12.05
N LYS A 2 9.48 12.86 12.97
CA LYS A 2 10.28 11.67 13.30
C LYS A 2 9.31 10.56 13.74
N VAL A 3 9.39 9.39 13.12
CA VAL A 3 8.57 8.21 13.43
C VAL A 3 8.60 7.97 14.94
N LYS A 4 7.61 8.48 15.65
CA LYS A 4 7.35 8.14 17.05
C LYS A 4 7.04 6.64 17.04
N GLY A 5 7.70 5.86 17.90
CA GLY A 5 7.71 4.41 17.82
C GLY A 5 6.37 3.76 17.48
N SER A 6 6.42 2.59 16.85
CA SER A 6 5.28 1.85 16.28
C SER A 6 4.08 1.72 17.22
N LEU A 7 4.33 1.56 18.52
CA LEU A 7 3.30 1.54 19.57
C LEU A 7 2.53 2.86 19.67
N TYR A 8 3.20 4.02 19.48
CA TYR A 8 2.53 5.32 19.48
C TYR A 8 1.65 5.50 18.24
N CYS A 9 2.08 5.02 17.08
CA CYS A 9 1.26 5.03 15.87
C CYS A 9 0.01 4.17 16.03
N ILE A 10 0.14 2.93 16.55
CA ILE A 10 -1.00 2.08 16.89
C ILE A 10 -1.94 2.82 17.83
N TYR A 11 -1.41 3.41 18.91
CA TYR A 11 -2.20 4.15 19.89
C TYR A 11 -2.93 5.35 19.28
N SER A 12 -2.36 6.03 18.29
CA SER A 12 -3.01 7.13 17.57
C SER A 12 -4.18 6.66 16.70
N PHE A 13 -4.07 5.47 16.12
CA PHE A 13 -5.16 4.86 15.33
C PHE A 13 -6.27 4.26 16.20
N THR A 14 -6.02 3.97 17.48
CA THR A 14 -7.03 3.49 18.44
C THR A 14 -7.91 4.59 19.03
N SER A 15 -7.73 5.86 18.61
CA SER A 15 -8.56 6.96 19.08
C SER A 15 -10.04 6.67 18.82
N GLY A 16 -10.87 6.70 19.90
CA GLY A 16 -12.29 6.36 19.85
C GLY A 16 -12.65 4.90 20.20
N CYS A 17 -11.70 3.96 20.20
CA CYS A 17 -11.95 2.54 20.50
C CYS A 17 -11.29 2.04 21.78
N LYS A 18 -10.57 2.91 22.52
CA LYS A 18 -9.79 2.55 23.73
C LYS A 18 -10.62 1.84 24.79
N GLY A 19 -11.82 2.34 25.07
CA GLY A 19 -12.71 1.73 26.06
C GLY A 19 -13.15 0.30 25.67
N LYS A 20 -13.43 0.08 24.38
CA LYS A 20 -13.83 -1.25 23.89
C LYS A 20 -12.66 -2.25 23.96
N MET A 21 -11.44 -1.80 23.67
CA MET A 21 -10.24 -2.62 23.80
C MET A 21 -9.93 -2.94 25.26
N LEU A 22 -10.06 -1.96 26.16
CA LEU A 22 -9.89 -2.20 27.61
C LEU A 22 -10.88 -3.25 28.12
N VAL A 23 -12.13 -3.21 27.69
CA VAL A 23 -13.13 -4.25 28.05
C VAL A 23 -12.70 -5.63 27.52
N ALA A 24 -12.17 -5.73 26.30
CA ALA A 24 -11.67 -7.00 25.78
C ALA A 24 -10.52 -7.55 26.64
N ILE A 25 -9.57 -6.70 27.03
CA ILE A 25 -8.45 -7.07 27.92
C ILE A 25 -8.97 -7.53 29.28
N LEU A 26 -9.89 -6.80 29.90
CA LEU A 26 -10.46 -7.17 31.20
C LEU A 26 -11.19 -8.52 31.15
N LEU A 27 -11.93 -8.78 30.06
CA LEU A 27 -12.58 -10.09 29.86
C LEU A 27 -11.56 -11.22 29.70
N ALA A 28 -10.45 -10.98 28.98
CA ALA A 28 -9.38 -11.95 28.87
C ALA A 28 -8.76 -12.29 30.25
N VAL A 29 -8.50 -11.27 31.07
CA VAL A 29 -7.98 -11.44 32.44
C VAL A 29 -8.97 -12.22 33.33
N ILE A 30 -10.27 -11.91 33.28
CA ILE A 30 -11.29 -12.69 34.00
C ILE A 30 -11.30 -14.15 33.51
N GLY A 31 -11.20 -14.36 32.20
CA GLY A 31 -11.09 -15.70 31.63
C GLY A 31 -9.89 -16.49 32.17
N VAL A 32 -8.73 -15.82 32.29
CA VAL A 32 -7.53 -16.42 32.93
C VAL A 32 -7.79 -16.87 34.36
N LEU A 33 -8.41 -16.00 35.19
CA LEU A 33 -8.71 -16.33 36.56
C LEU A 33 -9.66 -17.54 36.66
N CYS A 34 -10.71 -17.59 35.84
CA CYS A 34 -11.60 -18.76 35.76
C CYS A 34 -10.86 -20.03 35.32
N GLY A 35 -9.90 -19.91 34.40
CA GLY A 35 -9.07 -21.02 33.93
C GLY A 35 -8.09 -21.59 34.94
N MET A 36 -7.94 -20.99 36.11
CA MET A 36 -7.17 -21.56 37.21
C MET A 36 -7.96 -22.60 38.03
N ALA A 37 -9.29 -22.60 37.94
CA ALA A 37 -10.14 -23.52 38.67
C ALA A 37 -9.83 -25.00 38.46
N PRO A 38 -9.55 -25.52 37.25
CA PRO A 38 -9.14 -26.90 37.04
C PRO A 38 -7.87 -27.33 37.79
N TYR A 39 -6.88 -26.42 37.91
CA TYR A 39 -5.62 -26.72 38.62
C TYR A 39 -5.90 -26.93 40.13
N PHE A 40 -6.74 -26.05 40.74
CA PHE A 40 -7.14 -26.21 42.14
C PHE A 40 -8.01 -27.45 42.35
N ALA A 41 -8.92 -27.72 41.43
CA ALA A 41 -9.79 -28.90 41.49
C ALA A 41 -8.97 -30.18 41.46
N LEU A 42 -8.02 -30.27 40.53
CA LEU A 42 -7.11 -31.42 40.41
C LEU A 42 -6.24 -31.60 41.65
N ALA A 43 -5.68 -30.49 42.15
CA ALA A 43 -4.89 -30.50 43.39
C ALA A 43 -5.74 -30.99 44.61
N GLY A 44 -6.99 -30.55 44.71
CA GLY A 44 -7.92 -30.97 45.72
C GLY A 44 -8.27 -32.46 45.64
N ILE A 45 -8.49 -33.00 44.44
CA ILE A 45 -8.77 -34.43 44.22
C ILE A 45 -7.55 -35.28 44.64
N LEU A 46 -6.35 -34.93 44.13
CA LEU A 46 -5.13 -35.70 44.43
C LEU A 46 -4.77 -35.64 45.91
N SER A 47 -4.88 -34.47 46.53
CA SER A 47 -4.63 -34.34 47.98
C SER A 47 -5.63 -35.14 48.82
N GLY A 48 -6.95 -35.08 48.48
CA GLY A 48 -7.98 -35.84 49.16
C GLY A 48 -7.87 -37.37 48.96
N LEU A 49 -7.41 -37.82 47.80
CA LEU A 49 -7.18 -39.23 47.49
C LEU A 49 -6.09 -39.80 48.43
N ILE A 50 -4.94 -39.12 48.54
CA ILE A 50 -3.81 -39.59 49.33
C ILE A 50 -4.07 -39.50 50.82
N GLN A 51 -4.83 -38.51 51.27
CA GLN A 51 -5.24 -38.38 52.67
C GLN A 51 -6.42 -39.29 53.06
N ASN A 52 -6.94 -40.11 52.16
CA ASN A 52 -8.13 -40.94 52.35
C ASN A 52 -9.37 -40.14 52.80
N THR A 53 -9.48 -38.85 52.45
CA THR A 53 -10.59 -37.98 52.82
C THR A 53 -11.56 -37.74 51.66
N LEU A 54 -11.32 -38.40 50.53
CA LEU A 54 -12.07 -38.20 49.30
C LEU A 54 -13.36 -39.01 49.28
N THR A 55 -14.48 -38.32 49.12
CA THR A 55 -15.80 -38.92 48.91
C THR A 55 -16.25 -38.72 47.44
N ALA A 56 -17.14 -39.58 46.94
CA ALA A 56 -17.69 -39.41 45.60
C ALA A 56 -18.32 -38.02 45.42
N GLU A 57 -19.00 -37.52 46.40
CA GLU A 57 -19.63 -36.20 46.38
C GLU A 57 -18.61 -35.07 46.23
N ARG A 58 -17.48 -35.13 46.91
CA ARG A 58 -16.35 -34.17 46.73
C ARG A 58 -15.72 -34.25 45.35
N ILE A 59 -15.59 -35.47 44.79
CA ILE A 59 -15.09 -35.65 43.40
C ILE A 59 -16.01 -34.92 42.44
N PHE A 60 -17.33 -35.17 42.52
CA PHE A 60 -18.29 -34.48 41.64
C PHE A 60 -18.27 -32.95 41.84
N CYS A 61 -18.10 -32.45 43.05
CA CYS A 61 -17.96 -31.02 43.32
C CYS A 61 -16.70 -30.46 42.66
N TYR A 62 -15.54 -31.06 42.79
CA TYR A 62 -14.29 -30.61 42.14
C TYR A 62 -14.37 -30.67 40.63
N VAL A 63 -14.92 -31.76 40.05
CA VAL A 63 -15.15 -31.86 38.61
C VAL A 63 -16.11 -30.76 38.16
N GLY A 64 -17.19 -30.49 38.89
CA GLY A 64 -18.10 -29.39 38.59
C GLY A 64 -17.44 -28.01 38.60
N ILE A 65 -16.55 -27.74 39.58
CA ILE A 65 -15.77 -26.51 39.64
C ILE A 65 -14.81 -26.40 38.42
N ALA A 66 -14.15 -27.49 38.06
CA ALA A 66 -13.24 -27.52 36.91
C ALA A 66 -13.98 -27.27 35.58
N VAL A 67 -15.11 -27.94 35.37
CA VAL A 67 -15.94 -27.77 34.18
C VAL A 67 -16.53 -26.36 34.09
N LEU A 68 -17.03 -25.83 35.22
CA LEU A 68 -17.55 -24.47 35.25
C LEU A 68 -16.46 -23.44 34.97
N GLY A 69 -15.28 -23.60 35.58
CA GLY A 69 -14.15 -22.71 35.39
C GLY A 69 -13.68 -22.67 33.91
N GLU A 70 -13.54 -23.85 33.28
CA GLU A 70 -13.13 -23.92 31.87
C GLU A 70 -14.22 -23.39 30.93
N THR A 71 -15.50 -23.65 31.23
CA THR A 71 -16.64 -23.09 30.46
C THR A 71 -16.68 -21.56 30.53
N LEU A 72 -16.49 -20.99 31.74
CA LEU A 72 -16.43 -19.53 31.93
C LEU A 72 -15.20 -18.93 31.22
N LYS A 73 -14.05 -19.57 31.31
CA LYS A 73 -12.83 -19.15 30.57
C LYS A 73 -13.11 -19.11 29.07
N MET A 74 -13.69 -20.18 28.51
CA MET A 74 -14.05 -20.23 27.10
C MET A 74 -15.02 -19.11 26.71
N LEU A 75 -16.04 -18.86 27.51
CA LEU A 75 -17.03 -17.80 27.28
C LEU A 75 -16.37 -16.41 27.31
N PHE A 76 -15.60 -16.09 28.35
CA PHE A 76 -14.95 -14.79 28.47
C PHE A 76 -13.90 -14.56 27.38
N ASN A 77 -13.11 -15.57 27.01
CA ASN A 77 -12.13 -15.47 25.93
C ASN A 77 -12.82 -15.28 24.57
N THR A 78 -13.93 -15.97 24.29
CA THR A 78 -14.69 -15.80 23.06
C THR A 78 -15.27 -14.38 22.95
N VAL A 79 -15.89 -13.88 24.02
CA VAL A 79 -16.42 -12.51 24.04
C VAL A 79 -15.31 -11.46 23.93
N SER A 80 -14.17 -11.69 24.58
CA SER A 80 -12.97 -10.84 24.46
C SER A 80 -12.48 -10.79 23.04
N SER A 81 -12.29 -11.94 22.40
CA SER A 81 -11.83 -12.06 20.99
C SER A 81 -12.79 -11.37 20.02
N LEU A 82 -14.11 -11.61 20.15
CA LEU A 82 -15.12 -10.94 19.32
C LEU A 82 -15.06 -9.41 19.41
N LYS A 83 -14.86 -8.88 20.65
CA LYS A 83 -14.71 -7.43 20.84
C LYS A 83 -13.41 -6.92 20.26
N ALA A 84 -12.30 -7.64 20.43
CA ALA A 84 -10.99 -7.27 19.90
C ALA A 84 -11.00 -7.25 18.37
N HIS A 85 -11.57 -8.26 17.70
CA HIS A 85 -11.72 -8.28 16.24
C HIS A 85 -12.56 -7.10 15.72
N ARG A 86 -13.69 -6.79 16.35
CA ARG A 86 -14.50 -5.63 15.96
C ARG A 86 -13.72 -4.32 16.05
N VAL A 87 -12.88 -4.17 17.08
CA VAL A 87 -12.02 -2.99 17.21
C VAL A 87 -10.91 -3.00 16.15
N ALA A 88 -10.28 -4.14 15.91
CA ALA A 88 -9.25 -4.28 14.88
C ALA A 88 -9.78 -3.90 13.49
N TYR A 89 -10.89 -4.46 13.05
CA TYR A 89 -11.50 -4.11 11.76
C TYR A 89 -11.88 -2.63 11.64
N HIS A 90 -12.35 -2.02 12.72
CA HIS A 90 -12.62 -0.58 12.71
C HIS A 90 -11.34 0.24 12.54
N ILE A 91 -10.25 -0.14 13.20
CA ILE A 91 -8.94 0.52 13.08
C ILE A 91 -8.41 0.34 11.64
N LEU A 92 -8.45 -0.89 11.09
CA LEU A 92 -8.02 -1.17 9.73
C LEU A 92 -8.81 -0.37 8.70
N GLY A 93 -10.14 -0.28 8.86
CA GLY A 93 -10.99 0.55 8.03
C GLY A 93 -10.58 2.03 8.05
N ASN A 94 -10.31 2.57 9.26
CA ASN A 94 -9.86 3.94 9.42
C ASN A 94 -8.48 4.20 8.77
N ILE A 95 -7.55 3.23 8.86
CA ILE A 95 -6.24 3.32 8.20
C ILE A 95 -6.43 3.37 6.68
N ARG A 96 -7.28 2.48 6.11
CA ARG A 96 -7.57 2.47 4.68
C ARG A 96 -8.19 3.77 4.20
N CYS A 97 -9.17 4.32 4.94
CA CYS A 97 -9.76 5.61 4.62
C CYS A 97 -8.71 6.73 4.63
N LYS A 98 -7.86 6.79 5.65
CA LYS A 98 -6.78 7.79 5.72
C LYS A 98 -5.76 7.64 4.59
N LEU A 99 -5.41 6.40 4.21
CA LEU A 99 -4.54 6.16 3.06
C LEU A 99 -5.19 6.64 1.76
N ALA A 100 -6.49 6.32 1.55
CA ALA A 100 -7.23 6.78 0.38
C ALA A 100 -7.33 8.32 0.33
N GLU A 101 -7.66 8.98 1.45
CA GLU A 101 -7.66 10.44 1.55
C GLU A 101 -6.27 11.04 1.26
N LYS A 102 -5.21 10.40 1.78
CA LYS A 102 -3.83 10.84 1.55
C LYS A 102 -3.46 10.71 0.07
N MET A 103 -3.84 9.62 -0.59
CA MET A 103 -3.63 9.43 -2.03
C MET A 103 -4.24 10.54 -2.88
N MET A 104 -5.36 11.12 -2.42
CA MET A 104 -6.01 12.25 -3.11
C MET A 104 -5.33 13.60 -2.85
N ARG A 105 -4.48 13.73 -1.82
CA ARG A 105 -3.85 14.99 -1.41
C ARG A 105 -2.36 15.09 -1.76
N VAL A 106 -1.69 13.97 -1.96
CA VAL A 106 -0.30 13.97 -2.43
C VAL A 106 -0.22 14.42 -3.88
N PRO A 107 0.95 14.94 -4.35
CA PRO A 107 1.15 15.25 -5.76
C PRO A 107 0.80 14.07 -6.66
N MET A 108 0.05 14.35 -7.75
CA MET A 108 -0.36 13.30 -8.70
C MET A 108 0.84 12.53 -9.26
N GLY A 109 1.98 13.19 -9.39
CA GLY A 109 3.19 12.54 -9.85
C GLY A 109 3.66 11.39 -8.95
N ILE A 110 3.57 11.52 -7.62
CA ILE A 110 3.89 10.41 -6.69
C ILE A 110 2.99 9.20 -6.98
N MET A 111 1.71 9.46 -7.33
CA MET A 111 0.76 8.39 -7.66
C MET A 111 1.08 7.73 -9.00
N VAL A 112 1.49 8.51 -10.00
CA VAL A 112 1.85 8.02 -11.35
C VAL A 112 3.17 7.24 -11.32
N ASP A 113 4.17 7.73 -10.58
CA ASP A 113 5.49 7.10 -10.48
C ASP A 113 5.50 5.86 -9.58
N THR A 114 4.47 5.69 -8.74
CA THR A 114 4.36 4.50 -7.87
C THR A 114 3.56 3.40 -8.57
N PRO A 115 4.14 2.21 -8.80
CA PRO A 115 3.41 1.10 -9.42
C PRO A 115 2.09 0.79 -8.71
N SER A 116 1.01 0.62 -9.46
CA SER A 116 -0.35 0.37 -8.92
C SER A 116 -0.40 -0.86 -8.00
N GLY A 117 0.38 -1.90 -8.32
CA GLY A 117 0.54 -3.09 -7.47
C GLY A 117 1.11 -2.77 -6.09
N LYS A 118 2.06 -1.83 -6.00
CA LYS A 118 2.63 -1.37 -4.71
C LYS A 118 1.62 -0.59 -3.89
N LEU A 119 0.83 0.27 -4.52
CA LEU A 119 -0.26 1.01 -3.86
C LEU A 119 -1.35 0.06 -3.35
N LYS A 120 -1.77 -0.91 -4.19
CA LYS A 120 -2.71 -1.96 -3.79
C LYS A 120 -2.18 -2.77 -2.62
N ALA A 121 -0.93 -3.24 -2.69
CA ALA A 121 -0.30 -4.00 -1.60
C ALA A 121 -0.22 -3.18 -0.30
N MET A 122 -0.01 -1.86 -0.37
CA MET A 122 0.00 -1.00 0.81
C MET A 122 -1.39 -0.89 1.45
N VAL A 123 -2.45 -0.66 0.67
CA VAL A 123 -3.81 -0.45 1.18
C VAL A 123 -4.47 -1.75 1.64
N VAL A 124 -4.18 -2.86 0.97
CA VAL A 124 -4.78 -4.16 1.25
C VAL A 124 -3.83 -5.01 2.08
N ASP A 125 -2.74 -5.49 1.48
CA ASP A 125 -1.91 -6.56 2.05
C ASP A 125 -1.14 -6.11 3.30
N THR A 126 -0.59 -4.88 3.29
CA THR A 126 0.15 -4.34 4.45
C THR A 126 -0.78 -3.99 5.61
N VAL A 127 -1.98 -3.46 5.32
CA VAL A 127 -2.97 -3.17 6.36
C VAL A 127 -3.54 -4.46 6.93
N ASP A 128 -3.79 -5.50 6.12
CA ASP A 128 -4.29 -6.80 6.60
C ASP A 128 -3.30 -7.49 7.54
N LYS A 129 -1.98 -7.33 7.33
CA LYS A 129 -0.97 -7.85 8.25
C LYS A 129 -1.09 -7.27 9.67
N LEU A 130 -1.78 -6.16 9.86
CA LEU A 130 -2.03 -5.56 11.18
C LEU A 130 -3.26 -6.17 11.89
N GLU A 131 -4.10 -6.96 11.21
CA GLU A 131 -5.31 -7.55 11.80
C GLU A 131 -4.97 -8.47 12.96
N GLN A 132 -4.17 -9.50 12.70
CA GLN A 132 -3.81 -10.51 13.69
C GLN A 132 -3.17 -9.89 14.95
N PRO A 133 -2.17 -9.01 14.84
CA PRO A 133 -1.61 -8.33 16.00
C PRO A 133 -2.62 -7.47 16.77
N LEU A 134 -3.48 -6.74 16.10
CA LEU A 134 -4.47 -5.88 16.77
C LEU A 134 -5.58 -6.68 17.44
N ALA A 135 -6.03 -7.77 16.83
CA ALA A 135 -7.13 -8.58 17.36
C ALA A 135 -6.67 -9.53 18.46
N HIS A 136 -5.50 -10.15 18.32
CA HIS A 136 -5.04 -11.21 19.19
C HIS A 136 -3.94 -10.77 20.16
N MET A 137 -2.95 -10.01 19.68
CA MET A 137 -1.75 -9.72 20.46
C MET A 137 -2.05 -8.98 21.77
N LEU A 138 -2.91 -7.95 21.76
CA LEU A 138 -3.20 -7.17 22.96
C LEU A 138 -3.94 -7.98 24.04
N PRO A 139 -5.07 -8.67 23.78
CA PRO A 139 -5.75 -9.49 24.80
C PRO A 139 -4.93 -10.71 25.21
N GLU A 140 -4.29 -11.38 24.22
CA GLU A 140 -3.58 -12.64 24.48
C GLU A 140 -2.23 -12.44 25.16
N ILE A 141 -1.45 -11.41 24.80
CA ILE A 141 -0.24 -11.06 25.56
C ILE A 141 -0.60 -10.75 26.99
N THR A 142 -1.67 -9.95 27.21
CA THR A 142 -2.10 -9.63 28.56
C THR A 142 -2.46 -10.89 29.34
N ALA A 143 -3.22 -11.82 28.72
CA ALA A 143 -3.58 -13.08 29.33
C ALA A 143 -2.35 -13.96 29.59
N ASN A 144 -1.44 -14.06 28.62
CA ASN A 144 -0.25 -14.90 28.69
C ASN A 144 0.83 -14.36 29.64
N VAL A 145 0.85 -13.07 29.94
CA VAL A 145 1.70 -12.47 30.97
C VAL A 145 1.02 -12.55 32.35
N PHE A 146 -0.29 -12.32 32.41
CA PHE A 146 -1.04 -12.30 33.66
C PHE A 146 -1.19 -13.69 34.28
N THR A 147 -1.36 -14.75 33.46
CA THR A 147 -1.49 -16.14 33.94
C THR A 147 -0.25 -16.58 34.75
N PRO A 148 0.99 -16.53 34.21
CA PRO A 148 2.17 -16.89 34.99
C PRO A 148 2.36 -16.04 36.23
N LEU A 149 2.08 -14.74 36.12
CA LEU A 149 2.20 -13.81 37.26
C LEU A 149 1.28 -14.23 38.42
N CYS A 150 0.01 -14.53 38.14
CA CYS A 150 -0.94 -15.03 39.15
C CYS A 150 -0.47 -16.36 39.76
N ILE A 151 -0.02 -17.31 38.92
CA ILE A 151 0.47 -18.60 39.39
C ILE A 151 1.72 -18.42 40.27
N ILE A 152 2.65 -17.56 39.87
CA ILE A 152 3.87 -17.27 40.65
C ILE A 152 3.49 -16.67 42.03
N ILE A 153 2.59 -15.68 42.05
CA ILE A 153 2.10 -15.08 43.31
C ILE A 153 1.49 -16.16 44.22
N LEU A 154 0.67 -17.04 43.65
CA LEU A 154 0.04 -18.12 44.42
C LEU A 154 1.06 -19.13 44.96
N LEU A 155 2.07 -19.49 44.15
CA LEU A 155 3.15 -20.35 44.61
C LEU A 155 3.92 -19.75 45.79
N PHE A 156 4.23 -18.46 45.74
CA PHE A 156 4.88 -17.75 46.88
C PHE A 156 4.01 -17.68 48.14
N ILE A 157 2.68 -17.55 47.98
CA ILE A 157 1.74 -17.56 49.11
C ILE A 157 1.68 -18.96 49.73
N LEU A 158 1.72 -20.02 48.94
CA LEU A 158 1.68 -21.41 49.43
C LEU A 158 2.97 -21.81 50.11
N ASP A 159 4.11 -21.70 49.48
CA ASP A 159 5.45 -21.89 50.04
C ASP A 159 6.50 -21.27 49.12
N TRP A 160 7.25 -20.29 49.63
CA TRP A 160 8.27 -19.57 48.85
C TRP A 160 9.43 -20.47 48.38
N ARG A 161 9.77 -21.54 49.12
CA ARG A 161 10.83 -22.50 48.76
C ARG A 161 10.42 -23.34 47.54
N MET A 162 9.17 -23.80 47.56
CA MET A 162 8.57 -24.48 46.41
C MET A 162 8.46 -23.57 45.18
N ALA A 163 8.05 -22.30 45.39
CA ALA A 163 8.00 -21.32 44.31
C ALA A 163 9.37 -21.17 43.61
N LEU A 164 10.44 -20.94 44.38
CA LEU A 164 11.80 -20.83 43.86
C LEU A 164 12.28 -22.12 43.16
N ALA A 165 11.97 -23.27 43.73
CA ALA A 165 12.34 -24.56 43.16
C ALA A 165 11.65 -24.82 41.80
N CYS A 166 10.37 -24.53 41.67
CA CYS A 166 9.63 -24.67 40.42
C CYS A 166 10.07 -23.63 39.37
N MET A 167 10.51 -22.43 39.80
CA MET A 167 10.91 -21.37 38.89
C MET A 167 12.36 -21.44 38.42
N ILE A 168 13.22 -22.24 38.99
CA ILE A 168 14.68 -22.27 38.70
C ILE A 168 14.98 -22.52 37.20
N VAL A 169 14.15 -23.29 36.53
CA VAL A 169 14.32 -23.64 35.10
C VAL A 169 13.91 -22.48 34.17
N ILE A 170 13.04 -21.55 34.60
CA ILE A 170 12.53 -20.48 33.77
C ILE A 170 13.61 -19.48 33.36
N PRO A 171 14.43 -18.92 34.26
CA PRO A 171 15.57 -18.07 33.89
C PRO A 171 16.56 -18.77 32.97
N ILE A 172 16.83 -20.06 33.21
CA ILE A 172 17.73 -20.85 32.36
C ILE A 172 17.18 -20.97 30.94
N GLY A 173 15.89 -21.31 30.82
CA GLY A 173 15.21 -21.37 29.51
C GLY A 173 15.20 -20.03 28.77
N PHE A 174 14.97 -18.92 29.48
CA PHE A 174 15.05 -17.58 28.86
C PHE A 174 16.46 -17.21 28.43
N LEU A 175 17.50 -17.54 29.21
CA LEU A 175 18.91 -17.35 28.80
C LEU A 175 19.24 -18.12 27.53
N LEU A 176 18.73 -19.32 27.39
CA LEU A 176 18.89 -20.13 26.17
C LEU A 176 18.15 -19.47 24.99
N LEU A 177 16.90 -19.02 25.17
CA LEU A 177 16.16 -18.29 24.13
C LEU A 177 16.84 -16.96 23.74
N MET A 178 17.46 -16.27 24.70
CA MET A 178 18.24 -15.06 24.37
C MET A 178 19.47 -15.38 23.50
N GLY A 179 20.01 -16.59 23.55
CA GLY A 179 21.08 -17.03 22.65
C GLY A 179 20.69 -16.98 21.17
N GLN A 180 19.42 -17.23 20.81
CA GLN A 180 18.94 -17.10 19.44
C GLN A 180 18.90 -15.65 18.96
N MET A 181 18.81 -14.65 19.86
CA MET A 181 18.78 -13.23 19.52
C MET A 181 20.16 -12.70 19.10
N LYS A 182 21.22 -13.47 19.35
CA LYS A 182 22.58 -13.10 18.92
C LYS A 182 22.57 -12.94 17.39
N ASP A 183 22.96 -11.76 16.92
CA ASP A 183 23.01 -11.38 15.49
C ASP A 183 21.65 -11.45 14.74
N TYR A 184 20.54 -11.37 15.50
CA TYR A 184 19.18 -11.45 14.95
C TYR A 184 18.93 -10.42 13.84
N LYS A 185 19.37 -9.17 14.04
CA LYS A 185 19.16 -8.08 13.08
C LYS A 185 19.79 -8.41 11.71
N ASN A 186 21.06 -8.80 11.68
CA ASN A 186 21.75 -9.11 10.43
C ASN A 186 21.13 -10.32 9.71
N ARG A 187 20.68 -11.32 10.46
CA ARG A 187 20.00 -12.49 9.90
C ARG A 187 18.62 -12.13 9.35
N SER A 188 17.87 -11.30 10.09
CA SER A 188 16.57 -10.80 9.66
C SER A 188 16.69 -9.95 8.38
N ASP A 189 17.67 -9.05 8.33
CA ASP A 189 17.90 -8.19 7.17
C ASP A 189 18.26 -9.03 5.93
N ARG A 190 19.16 -10.02 6.05
CA ARG A 190 19.49 -10.95 4.95
C ARG A 190 18.29 -11.78 4.49
N TYR A 191 17.47 -12.26 5.44
CA TYR A 191 16.27 -13.03 5.12
C TYR A 191 15.25 -12.18 4.36
N ILE A 192 15.00 -10.94 4.81
CA ILE A 192 14.09 -10.00 4.15
C ILE A 192 14.59 -9.66 2.74
N GLU A 193 15.90 -9.42 2.58
CA GLU A 193 16.51 -9.15 1.28
C GLU A 193 16.40 -10.36 0.34
N ALA A 194 16.73 -11.56 0.80
CA ALA A 194 16.65 -12.78 0.00
C ALA A 194 15.19 -13.10 -0.42
N SER A 195 14.22 -12.91 0.49
CA SER A 195 12.79 -13.05 0.22
C SER A 195 12.31 -12.04 -0.81
N GLY A 196 12.67 -10.77 -0.66
CA GLY A 196 12.31 -9.70 -1.61
C GLY A 196 12.89 -9.91 -3.00
N ASN A 197 14.13 -10.41 -3.09
CA ASN A 197 14.78 -10.75 -4.35
C ASN A 197 14.10 -11.95 -5.04
N MET A 198 13.70 -12.96 -4.27
CA MET A 198 12.94 -14.09 -4.78
C MET A 198 11.57 -13.65 -5.33
N ASP A 199 10.82 -12.86 -4.57
CA ASP A 199 9.50 -12.34 -4.98
C ASP A 199 9.61 -11.47 -6.25
N SER A 200 10.61 -10.58 -6.30
CA SER A 200 10.86 -9.73 -7.48
C SER A 200 11.22 -10.56 -8.71
N SER A 201 12.05 -11.59 -8.55
CA SER A 201 12.44 -12.48 -9.65
C SER A 201 11.27 -13.33 -10.13
N LEU A 202 10.36 -13.74 -9.23
CA LEU A 202 9.13 -14.44 -9.59
C LEU A 202 8.20 -13.57 -10.42
N VAL A 203 7.97 -12.33 -9.98
CA VAL A 203 7.13 -11.36 -10.71
C VAL A 203 7.71 -11.06 -12.09
N GLU A 204 9.04 -10.84 -12.19
CA GLU A 204 9.73 -10.64 -13.48
C GLU A 204 9.58 -11.88 -14.39
N TYR A 205 9.74 -13.09 -13.85
CA TYR A 205 9.59 -14.33 -14.58
C TYR A 205 8.16 -14.51 -15.12
N VAL A 206 7.15 -14.27 -14.29
CA VAL A 206 5.73 -14.42 -14.67
C VAL A 206 5.33 -13.35 -15.70
N ASN A 207 5.69 -12.10 -15.48
CA ASN A 207 5.36 -11.01 -16.42
C ASN A 207 6.09 -11.14 -17.76
N GLY A 208 7.32 -11.69 -17.74
CA GLY A 208 8.14 -11.93 -18.94
C GLY A 208 7.90 -13.27 -19.63
N ILE A 209 6.95 -14.10 -19.16
CA ILE A 209 6.81 -15.49 -19.62
C ILE A 209 6.55 -15.62 -21.13
N GLU A 210 5.82 -14.67 -21.70
CA GLU A 210 5.56 -14.62 -23.14
C GLU A 210 6.85 -14.39 -23.93
N VAL A 211 7.67 -13.41 -23.53
CA VAL A 211 8.97 -13.11 -24.15
C VAL A 211 9.92 -14.29 -23.98
N ILE A 212 9.98 -14.88 -22.77
CA ILE A 212 10.83 -16.03 -22.47
C ILE A 212 10.49 -17.21 -23.39
N LYS A 213 9.20 -17.50 -23.59
CA LYS A 213 8.73 -18.58 -24.48
C LYS A 213 9.01 -18.28 -25.94
N THR A 214 8.72 -17.05 -26.39
CA THR A 214 8.89 -16.65 -27.80
C THR A 214 10.36 -16.70 -28.24
N PHE A 215 11.28 -16.24 -27.40
CA PHE A 215 12.71 -16.20 -27.71
C PHE A 215 13.49 -17.40 -27.17
N SER A 216 12.82 -18.44 -26.68
CA SER A 216 13.43 -19.68 -26.16
C SER A 216 14.51 -19.42 -25.08
N GLN A 217 14.39 -18.31 -24.33
CA GLN A 217 15.32 -17.91 -23.26
C GLN A 217 15.00 -18.59 -21.90
N THR A 218 14.34 -19.75 -21.97
CA THR A 218 13.89 -20.52 -20.80
C THR A 218 15.03 -20.84 -19.83
N GLY A 219 16.24 -21.13 -20.34
CA GLY A 219 17.39 -21.50 -19.51
C GLY A 219 17.88 -20.37 -18.61
N LYS A 220 18.17 -19.18 -19.16
CA LYS A 220 18.77 -18.06 -18.40
C LYS A 220 17.79 -17.41 -17.42
N SER A 221 16.55 -17.16 -17.86
CA SER A 221 15.52 -16.55 -16.98
C SER A 221 15.09 -17.50 -15.89
N PHE A 222 14.96 -18.79 -16.16
CA PHE A 222 14.72 -19.81 -15.15
C PHE A 222 15.88 -19.93 -14.17
N GLN A 223 17.12 -19.80 -14.64
CA GLN A 223 18.30 -19.86 -13.78
C GLN A 223 18.34 -18.69 -12.81
N LYS A 224 18.04 -17.45 -13.25
CA LYS A 224 17.95 -16.28 -12.37
C LYS A 224 16.94 -16.49 -11.23
N PHE A 225 15.74 -16.99 -11.55
CA PHE A 225 14.72 -17.31 -10.55
C PHE A 225 15.16 -18.47 -9.65
N SER A 226 15.70 -19.54 -10.22
CA SER A 226 16.22 -20.68 -9.47
C SER A 226 17.32 -20.29 -8.48
N ASP A 227 18.25 -19.41 -8.90
CA ASP A 227 19.32 -18.90 -8.03
C ASP A 227 18.77 -18.03 -6.90
N ALA A 228 17.75 -17.22 -7.16
CA ALA A 228 17.07 -16.43 -6.13
C ALA A 228 16.35 -17.33 -5.11
N VAL A 229 15.65 -18.38 -5.55
CA VAL A 229 15.03 -19.40 -4.68
C VAL A 229 16.10 -20.13 -3.86
N LYS A 230 17.21 -20.51 -4.49
CA LYS A 230 18.31 -21.17 -3.78
C LYS A 230 18.93 -20.27 -2.72
N ASN A 231 19.19 -19.01 -3.05
CA ASN A 231 19.71 -18.04 -2.08
C ASN A 231 18.75 -17.83 -0.89
N TYR A 232 17.45 -17.73 -1.13
CA TYR A 232 16.44 -17.67 -0.07
C TYR A 232 16.43 -18.92 0.80
N HIS A 233 16.48 -20.12 0.16
CA HIS A 233 16.57 -21.40 0.85
C HIS A 233 17.83 -21.49 1.72
N ASP A 234 19.00 -21.18 1.16
CA ASP A 234 20.29 -21.29 1.87
C ASP A 234 20.35 -20.29 3.05
N THR A 235 19.85 -19.05 2.84
CA THR A 235 19.74 -18.03 3.90
C THR A 235 18.82 -18.49 5.03
N THR A 236 17.68 -19.10 4.69
CA THR A 236 16.71 -19.64 5.65
C THR A 236 17.32 -20.79 6.44
N LEU A 237 17.98 -21.73 5.76
CA LEU A 237 18.67 -22.85 6.41
C LEU A 237 19.80 -22.38 7.32
N ASP A 238 20.59 -21.38 6.90
CA ASP A 238 21.65 -20.81 7.75
C ASP A 238 21.07 -20.20 9.02
N TRP A 239 19.97 -19.45 8.90
CA TRP A 239 19.26 -18.94 10.08
C TRP A 239 18.83 -20.09 11.01
N TRP A 240 18.15 -21.11 10.48
CA TRP A 240 17.69 -22.26 11.27
C TRP A 240 18.85 -23.00 11.93
N LYS A 241 19.93 -23.32 11.22
CA LYS A 241 21.11 -24.01 11.77
C LYS A 241 21.73 -23.26 12.92
N ASN A 242 21.72 -21.95 12.91
CA ASN A 242 22.30 -21.11 13.95
C ASN A 242 21.38 -20.85 15.15
N THR A 243 20.08 -21.15 15.03
CA THR A 243 19.09 -20.82 16.07
C THR A 243 18.37 -22.02 16.67
N TRP A 244 18.19 -23.10 15.90
CA TRP A 244 17.35 -24.23 16.29
C TRP A 244 17.73 -24.85 17.65
N LEU A 245 19.04 -24.96 17.95
CA LEU A 245 19.50 -25.56 19.19
C LEU A 245 19.07 -24.72 20.40
N TYR A 246 19.26 -23.40 20.33
CA TYR A 246 18.84 -22.48 21.39
C TYR A 246 17.32 -22.48 21.57
N SER A 247 16.57 -22.49 20.47
CA SER A 247 15.11 -22.56 20.49
C SER A 247 14.64 -23.90 21.10
N ALA A 248 15.17 -25.01 20.61
CA ALA A 248 14.79 -26.34 21.09
C ALA A 248 15.09 -26.52 22.59
N LEU A 249 16.29 -26.13 23.04
CA LEU A 249 16.65 -26.19 24.45
C LEU A 249 15.80 -25.26 25.31
N GLY A 250 15.58 -24.00 24.87
CA GLY A 250 14.78 -23.05 25.62
C GLY A 250 13.31 -23.49 25.74
N LEU A 251 12.72 -23.97 24.65
CA LEU A 251 11.35 -24.49 24.63
C LEU A 251 11.17 -25.81 25.39
N THR A 252 12.24 -26.57 25.60
CA THR A 252 12.22 -27.81 26.40
C THR A 252 12.45 -27.51 27.89
N VAL A 253 13.34 -26.57 28.22
CA VAL A 253 13.71 -26.26 29.61
C VAL A 253 12.63 -25.47 30.32
N ILE A 254 11.96 -24.50 29.67
CA ILE A 254 10.90 -23.70 30.30
C ILE A 254 9.75 -24.55 30.88
N PRO A 255 9.21 -25.59 30.19
CA PRO A 255 8.17 -26.45 30.75
C PRO A 255 8.65 -27.40 31.85
N ALA A 256 9.95 -27.58 31.99
CA ALA A 256 10.53 -28.56 32.95
C ALA A 256 10.46 -28.08 34.42
N THR A 257 9.44 -27.34 34.81
CA THR A 257 9.25 -26.81 36.19
C THR A 257 9.26 -27.88 37.26
N LEU A 258 8.86 -29.12 36.92
CA LEU A 258 8.86 -30.27 37.82
C LEU A 258 10.25 -30.74 38.18
N VAL A 259 11.27 -30.49 37.35
CA VAL A 259 12.67 -30.92 37.62
C VAL A 259 13.22 -30.31 38.90
N GLY A 260 12.87 -29.05 39.19
CA GLY A 260 13.22 -28.41 40.46
C GLY A 260 12.18 -28.69 41.55
N GLY A 261 10.88 -28.66 41.19
CA GLY A 261 9.79 -28.81 42.13
C GLY A 261 9.68 -30.17 42.80
N ILE A 262 9.89 -31.28 42.07
CA ILE A 262 9.77 -32.64 42.61
C ILE A 262 10.86 -32.94 43.67
N PRO A 263 12.18 -32.82 43.42
CA PRO A 263 13.18 -33.21 44.40
C PRO A 263 13.19 -32.28 45.63
N VAL A 264 13.08 -30.98 45.44
CA VAL A 264 13.04 -30.03 46.55
C VAL A 264 11.78 -30.22 47.39
N GLY A 265 10.64 -30.37 46.77
CA GLY A 265 9.37 -30.58 47.45
C GLY A 265 9.32 -31.93 48.20
N ALA A 266 9.84 -33.00 47.62
CA ALA A 266 9.96 -34.29 48.30
C ALA A 266 10.86 -34.19 49.54
N TYR A 267 11.97 -33.48 49.44
CA TYR A 267 12.88 -33.25 50.58
C TYR A 267 12.16 -32.44 51.69
N LEU A 268 11.48 -31.37 51.38
CA LEU A 268 10.73 -30.57 52.33
C LEU A 268 9.57 -31.33 52.98
N LEU A 269 8.91 -32.20 52.20
CA LEU A 269 7.87 -33.10 52.69
C LEU A 269 8.41 -34.11 53.70
N MET A 270 9.56 -34.73 53.37
CA MET A 270 10.24 -35.70 54.26
C MET A 270 10.66 -35.04 55.58
N GLN A 271 11.04 -33.77 55.57
CA GLN A 271 11.34 -33.00 56.76
C GLN A 271 10.09 -32.54 57.53
N GLY A 272 8.89 -32.81 57.03
CA GLY A 272 7.66 -32.34 57.64
C GLY A 272 7.44 -30.82 57.56
N SER A 273 8.25 -30.11 56.71
CA SER A 273 8.19 -28.66 56.60
C SER A 273 7.04 -28.15 55.75
N ILE A 274 6.45 -29.00 54.89
CA ILE A 274 5.26 -28.71 54.06
C ILE A 274 4.29 -29.88 54.14
N SER A 275 2.99 -29.59 53.97
CA SER A 275 1.98 -30.65 53.85
C SER A 275 1.97 -31.24 52.44
N PHE A 276 1.53 -32.50 52.34
CA PHE A 276 1.40 -33.16 51.03
C PHE A 276 0.46 -32.37 50.08
N SER A 277 -0.59 -31.74 50.64
CA SER A 277 -1.53 -30.90 49.86
C SER A 277 -0.79 -29.72 49.23
N ILE A 278 0.03 -29.00 49.98
CA ILE A 278 0.84 -27.87 49.43
C ILE A 278 1.81 -28.38 48.39
N TYR A 279 2.50 -29.51 48.61
CA TYR A 279 3.43 -30.08 47.67
C TYR A 279 2.78 -30.36 46.30
N ILE A 280 1.66 -31.10 46.29
CA ILE A 280 0.95 -31.45 45.06
C ILE A 280 0.36 -30.20 44.37
N THR A 281 -0.21 -29.27 45.17
CA THR A 281 -0.78 -28.02 44.59
C THR A 281 0.29 -27.19 43.88
N CYS A 282 1.51 -27.07 44.49
CA CYS A 282 2.59 -26.34 43.89
C CYS A 282 3.08 -26.99 42.57
N LEU A 283 3.19 -28.34 42.55
CA LEU A 283 3.56 -29.03 41.31
C LEU A 283 2.54 -28.82 40.19
N ILE A 284 1.26 -28.97 40.48
CA ILE A 284 0.20 -28.81 39.50
C ILE A 284 0.12 -27.37 38.98
N LEU A 285 0.17 -26.38 39.86
CA LEU A 285 0.18 -24.96 39.48
C LEU A 285 1.41 -24.63 38.62
N SER A 286 2.58 -25.16 38.93
CA SER A 286 3.82 -24.89 38.17
C SER A 286 3.72 -25.29 36.70
N LEU A 287 2.96 -26.33 36.37
CA LEU A 287 2.70 -26.75 34.98
C LEU A 287 1.94 -25.70 34.17
N GLY A 288 1.11 -24.88 34.84
CA GLY A 288 0.35 -23.80 34.20
C GLY A 288 1.21 -22.61 33.77
N ILE A 289 2.47 -22.49 34.16
CA ILE A 289 3.35 -21.36 33.86
C ILE A 289 3.89 -21.43 32.44
N ALA A 290 4.28 -22.60 31.97
CA ALA A 290 5.09 -22.77 30.77
C ALA A 290 4.39 -22.42 29.49
N GLY A 291 3.15 -22.88 29.31
CA GLY A 291 2.36 -22.63 28.09
C GLY A 291 2.23 -21.14 27.74
N PRO A 292 1.70 -20.31 28.68
CA PRO A 292 1.60 -18.87 28.47
C PRO A 292 2.94 -18.18 28.18
N LEU A 293 4.02 -18.56 28.88
CA LEU A 293 5.34 -17.97 28.64
C LEU A 293 5.87 -18.30 27.23
N ILE A 294 5.69 -19.52 26.75
CA ILE A 294 6.06 -19.93 25.41
C ILE A 294 5.22 -19.14 24.37
N GLN A 295 3.91 -19.03 24.57
CA GLN A 295 3.05 -18.23 23.69
C GLN A 295 3.49 -16.76 23.64
N ALA A 296 3.90 -16.18 24.76
CA ALA A 296 4.42 -14.82 24.79
C ALA A 296 5.68 -14.62 23.90
N THR A 297 6.52 -15.64 23.74
CA THR A 297 7.70 -15.55 22.86
C THR A 297 7.34 -15.50 21.36
N TYR A 298 6.28 -16.18 20.93
CA TYR A 298 5.82 -16.13 19.53
C TYR A 298 5.30 -14.75 19.11
N TYR A 299 4.81 -13.95 20.06
CA TYR A 299 4.38 -12.58 19.73
C TYR A 299 5.56 -11.64 19.49
N ALA A 300 6.76 -11.94 19.98
CA ALA A 300 7.93 -11.11 19.73
C ALA A 300 8.30 -11.06 18.24
N ASP A 301 8.15 -12.16 17.52
CA ASP A 301 8.42 -12.23 16.07
C ASP A 301 7.37 -11.42 15.28
N ASN A 302 6.11 -11.46 15.72
CA ASN A 302 5.04 -10.66 15.11
C ASN A 302 5.24 -9.15 15.28
N PHE A 303 5.90 -8.69 16.35
CA PHE A 303 6.21 -7.27 16.54
C PHE A 303 7.06 -6.69 15.42
N ALA A 304 8.02 -7.43 14.89
CA ALA A 304 8.88 -6.96 13.81
C ALA A 304 8.07 -6.74 12.51
N VAL A 305 7.13 -7.64 12.21
CA VAL A 305 6.23 -7.52 11.05
C VAL A 305 5.31 -6.31 11.20
N VAL A 306 4.73 -6.14 12.40
CA VAL A 306 3.88 -4.98 12.74
C VAL A 306 4.64 -3.67 12.58
N ASP A 307 5.85 -3.60 13.13
CA ASP A 307 6.70 -2.42 13.09
C ASP A 307 7.05 -2.04 11.63
N ALA A 308 7.38 -3.02 10.79
CA ALA A 308 7.65 -2.82 9.37
C ALA A 308 6.40 -2.31 8.62
N SER A 309 5.24 -2.93 8.85
CA SER A 309 3.96 -2.54 8.23
C SER A 309 3.54 -1.14 8.64
N ILE A 310 3.65 -0.80 9.93
CA ILE A 310 3.33 0.54 10.44
C ILE A 310 4.28 1.59 9.87
N ARG A 311 5.58 1.30 9.76
CA ARG A 311 6.53 2.22 9.13
C ARG A 311 6.21 2.45 7.66
N GLN A 312 5.85 1.42 6.92
CA GLN A 312 5.48 1.55 5.52
C GLN A 312 4.24 2.44 5.34
N VAL A 313 3.19 2.20 6.12
CA VAL A 313 1.97 3.04 6.14
C VAL A 313 2.29 4.46 6.61
N GLY A 314 3.07 4.58 7.70
CA GLY A 314 3.45 5.87 8.28
C GLY A 314 4.27 6.73 7.33
N ASN A 315 5.24 6.15 6.64
CA ASN A 315 6.06 6.87 5.65
C ASN A 315 5.18 7.46 4.54
N PHE A 316 4.22 6.69 4.03
CA PHE A 316 3.31 7.21 3.01
C PHE A 316 2.34 8.29 3.56
N LEU A 317 1.85 8.14 4.79
CA LEU A 317 1.02 9.17 5.43
C LEU A 317 1.81 10.46 5.75
N ASP A 318 3.12 10.36 5.93
CA ASP A 318 4.04 11.50 6.16
C ASP A 318 4.52 12.16 4.85
N GLU A 319 4.19 11.59 3.66
CA GLU A 319 4.50 12.22 2.37
C GLU A 319 3.95 13.65 2.29
N GLN A 320 4.69 14.52 1.60
CA GLN A 320 4.31 15.92 1.47
C GLN A 320 3.02 16.07 0.67
N GLU A 321 2.05 16.77 1.22
CA GLU A 321 0.79 17.09 0.54
C GLU A 321 0.93 18.36 -0.31
N LEU A 322 0.18 18.43 -1.41
CA LEU A 322 -0.02 19.68 -2.12
C LEU A 322 -0.88 20.61 -1.25
N VAL A 323 -0.25 21.62 -0.69
CA VAL A 323 -0.99 22.62 0.11
C VAL A 323 -1.68 23.58 -0.83
N ARG A 324 -3.01 23.47 -0.90
CA ARG A 324 -3.85 24.36 -1.72
C ARG A 324 -4.88 25.06 -0.83
N PRO A 325 -5.25 26.31 -1.15
CA PRO A 325 -6.33 26.99 -0.46
C PRO A 325 -7.66 26.25 -0.67
N SER A 326 -8.56 26.36 0.28
CA SER A 326 -9.90 25.78 0.19
C SER A 326 -10.94 26.74 -0.40
N LYS A 327 -10.63 28.05 -0.44
CA LYS A 327 -11.53 29.07 -0.96
C LYS A 327 -11.21 29.36 -2.42
N GLU A 328 -12.22 29.40 -3.27
CA GLU A 328 -12.09 29.80 -4.66
C GLU A 328 -11.56 31.25 -4.75
N VAL A 329 -10.72 31.50 -5.74
CA VAL A 329 -10.11 32.80 -6.04
C VAL A 329 -10.68 33.33 -7.35
N LEU A 330 -10.68 34.65 -7.50
CA LEU A 330 -11.11 35.27 -8.75
C LEU A 330 -10.03 35.07 -9.82
N LEU A 331 -10.39 34.45 -10.94
CA LEU A 331 -9.56 34.31 -12.13
C LEU A 331 -10.05 35.33 -13.15
N THR A 332 -9.13 36.11 -13.69
CA THR A 332 -9.44 37.27 -14.56
C THR A 332 -9.02 37.07 -16.02
N ASP A 333 -8.25 36.00 -16.29
CA ASP A 333 -7.72 35.68 -17.60
C ASP A 333 -7.64 34.13 -17.73
N ASP A 334 -7.70 33.60 -18.95
CA ASP A 334 -7.60 32.17 -19.26
C ASP A 334 -6.19 31.77 -19.75
N GLY A 335 -5.22 32.68 -19.61
CA GLY A 335 -3.83 32.47 -20.05
C GLY A 335 -2.95 31.84 -18.99
N PHE A 336 -2.06 30.97 -19.44
CA PHE A 336 -0.94 30.49 -18.65
C PHE A 336 0.31 31.35 -18.88
N HIS A 337 1.09 31.61 -17.82
CA HIS A 337 2.38 32.27 -17.90
C HIS A 337 3.39 31.51 -17.05
N PHE A 338 4.49 31.10 -17.65
CA PHE A 338 5.64 30.51 -16.96
C PHE A 338 6.69 31.59 -16.73
N GLU A 339 7.09 31.77 -15.48
CA GLU A 339 8.06 32.78 -15.07
C GLU A 339 9.22 32.09 -14.33
N HIS A 340 10.37 31.97 -15.01
CA HIS A 340 11.61 31.42 -14.46
C HIS A 340 11.43 30.06 -13.78
N VAL A 341 10.65 29.15 -14.39
CA VAL A 341 10.28 27.87 -13.81
C VAL A 341 11.42 26.87 -13.91
N SER A 342 11.87 26.37 -12.76
CA SER A 342 12.73 25.19 -12.66
C SER A 342 12.04 24.09 -11.89
N PHE A 343 12.28 22.84 -12.32
CA PHE A 343 11.65 21.66 -11.70
C PHE A 343 12.53 20.43 -11.82
N GLY A 344 12.51 19.59 -10.79
CA GLY A 344 13.17 18.29 -10.78
C GLY A 344 12.36 17.23 -10.05
N TYR A 345 12.44 16.00 -10.54
CA TYR A 345 11.97 14.82 -9.82
C TYR A 345 13.04 14.41 -8.81
N ASP A 346 12.71 14.36 -7.54
CA ASP A 346 13.63 14.12 -6.42
C ASP A 346 14.86 15.04 -6.47
N LYS A 347 16.05 14.49 -6.77
CA LYS A 347 17.33 15.22 -6.84
C LYS A 347 17.78 15.57 -8.25
N LYS A 348 17.03 15.13 -9.28
CA LYS A 348 17.41 15.34 -10.68
C LYS A 348 16.57 16.47 -11.26
N GLU A 349 17.18 17.60 -11.51
CA GLU A 349 16.54 18.72 -12.21
C GLU A 349 16.29 18.37 -13.68
N VAL A 350 15.07 18.67 -14.17
CA VAL A 350 14.59 18.32 -15.52
C VAL A 350 14.26 19.58 -16.33
N LEU A 351 13.78 20.63 -15.69
CA LEU A 351 13.48 21.93 -16.32
C LEU A 351 14.33 23.02 -15.68
N HIS A 352 14.91 23.86 -16.52
CA HIS A 352 15.86 24.89 -16.13
C HIS A 352 15.42 26.25 -16.69
N ASP A 353 14.93 27.14 -15.82
CA ASP A 353 14.60 28.53 -16.14
C ASP A 353 13.64 28.69 -17.33
N ILE A 354 12.53 27.97 -17.31
CA ILE A 354 11.51 27.99 -18.36
C ILE A 354 10.65 29.24 -18.22
N THR A 355 10.63 30.06 -19.27
CA THR A 355 9.80 31.26 -19.35
C THR A 355 9.12 31.31 -20.71
N PHE A 356 7.79 31.18 -20.74
CA PHE A 356 6.96 31.31 -21.93
C PHE A 356 5.48 31.48 -21.58
N SER A 357 4.68 31.89 -22.54
CA SER A 357 3.23 32.00 -22.43
C SER A 357 2.57 31.36 -23.65
N PRO A 358 1.68 30.35 -23.47
CA PRO A 358 0.80 29.87 -24.52
C PRO A 358 -0.10 31.00 -25.04
N VAL A 359 -0.58 30.86 -26.27
CA VAL A 359 -1.51 31.83 -26.88
C VAL A 359 -2.92 31.59 -26.36
N PRO A 360 -3.56 32.53 -25.63
CA PRO A 360 -4.93 32.38 -25.18
C PRO A 360 -5.90 32.23 -26.38
N GLY A 361 -6.84 31.29 -26.30
CA GLY A 361 -7.77 31.00 -27.39
C GLY A 361 -7.14 30.46 -28.66
N GLY A 362 -5.84 30.19 -28.66
CA GLY A 362 -5.06 29.68 -29.78
C GLY A 362 -4.39 28.34 -29.51
N LYS A 363 -3.63 27.87 -30.49
CA LYS A 363 -2.91 26.59 -30.47
C LYS A 363 -1.42 26.80 -30.21
N THR A 364 -0.94 26.34 -29.06
CA THR A 364 0.50 26.32 -28.75
C THR A 364 1.03 24.89 -28.76
N ALA A 365 2.04 24.63 -29.58
CA ALA A 365 2.69 23.34 -29.69
C ALA A 365 4.04 23.32 -28.93
N ILE A 366 4.27 22.29 -28.13
CA ILE A 366 5.55 22.05 -27.45
C ILE A 366 6.26 20.90 -28.15
N VAL A 367 7.44 21.17 -28.72
CA VAL A 367 8.20 20.22 -29.51
C VAL A 367 9.63 20.08 -29.02
N GLY A 368 10.28 18.97 -29.33
CA GLY A 368 11.67 18.72 -28.96
C GLY A 368 11.99 17.23 -28.92
N PRO A 369 13.27 16.86 -28.73
CA PRO A 369 13.69 15.47 -28.60
C PRO A 369 12.98 14.72 -27.46
N SER A 370 12.98 13.38 -27.51
CA SER A 370 12.49 12.58 -26.40
C SER A 370 13.31 12.87 -25.14
N GLY A 371 12.64 13.00 -23.99
CA GLY A 371 13.29 13.32 -22.71
C GLY A 371 13.68 14.80 -22.54
N SER A 372 13.29 15.72 -23.44
CA SER A 372 13.59 17.15 -23.30
C SER A 372 12.78 17.90 -22.23
N GLY A 373 11.77 17.30 -21.61
CA GLY A 373 10.94 17.89 -20.57
C GLY A 373 9.55 18.33 -21.00
N LYS A 374 9.09 18.04 -22.22
CA LYS A 374 7.77 18.45 -22.76
C LYS A 374 6.59 18.02 -21.87
N SER A 375 6.46 16.71 -21.59
CA SER A 375 5.38 16.20 -20.75
C SER A 375 5.50 16.67 -19.29
N THR A 376 6.70 17.03 -18.83
CA THR A 376 6.87 17.66 -17.53
C THR A 376 6.24 19.05 -17.48
N ILE A 377 6.39 19.86 -18.54
CA ILE A 377 5.75 21.17 -18.66
C ILE A 377 4.22 21.04 -18.58
N THR A 378 3.63 20.12 -19.34
CA THR A 378 2.16 19.91 -19.33
C THR A 378 1.65 19.38 -18.00
N LYS A 379 2.39 18.50 -17.34
CA LYS A 379 2.04 18.00 -16.00
C LYS A 379 2.12 19.10 -14.92
N LEU A 380 3.07 20.02 -15.04
CA LEU A 380 3.15 21.18 -14.15
C LEU A 380 1.99 22.16 -14.40
N MET A 381 1.59 22.40 -15.66
CA MET A 381 0.39 23.19 -15.98
C MET A 381 -0.87 22.58 -15.36
N ALA A 382 -1.00 21.27 -15.39
CA ALA A 382 -2.10 20.56 -14.77
C ALA A 382 -2.01 20.51 -13.22
N GLY A 383 -0.98 21.11 -12.62
CA GLY A 383 -0.80 21.13 -11.16
C GLY A 383 -0.53 19.75 -10.55
N PHE A 384 -0.01 18.79 -11.32
CA PHE A 384 0.33 17.46 -10.81
C PHE A 384 1.54 17.49 -9.87
N TRP A 385 2.39 18.51 -10.03
CA TRP A 385 3.54 18.83 -9.20
C TRP A 385 3.62 20.33 -8.98
N ASP A 386 4.28 20.73 -7.89
CA ASP A 386 4.69 22.13 -7.68
C ASP A 386 6.09 22.37 -8.25
N VAL A 387 6.32 23.56 -8.75
CA VAL A 387 7.63 23.96 -9.26
C VAL A 387 8.67 24.06 -8.12
N THR A 388 9.92 23.74 -8.43
CA THR A 388 11.02 23.88 -7.46
C THR A 388 11.37 25.36 -7.25
N SER A 389 11.38 26.15 -8.32
CA SER A 389 11.57 27.61 -8.30
C SER A 389 10.78 28.26 -9.45
N GLY A 390 10.53 29.56 -9.34
CA GLY A 390 9.70 30.30 -10.29
C GLY A 390 8.21 30.17 -10.00
N HIS A 391 7.40 30.61 -10.96
CA HIS A 391 5.94 30.68 -10.85
C HIS A 391 5.26 30.20 -12.13
N ILE A 392 4.14 29.50 -11.98
CA ILE A 392 3.18 29.25 -13.07
C ILE A 392 1.92 30.01 -12.70
N ILE A 393 1.57 30.98 -13.52
CA ILE A 393 0.43 31.86 -13.31
C ILE A 393 -0.70 31.40 -14.24
N TYR A 394 -1.92 31.30 -13.71
CA TYR A 394 -3.14 31.10 -14.46
C TYR A 394 -4.21 32.06 -13.92
N GLY A 395 -4.90 32.78 -14.81
CA GLY A 395 -5.92 33.74 -14.40
C GLY A 395 -5.40 34.86 -13.50
N CYS A 396 -4.16 35.33 -13.72
CA CYS A 396 -3.43 36.27 -12.87
C CYS A 396 -3.13 35.79 -11.44
N GLN A 397 -3.24 34.48 -11.18
CA GLN A 397 -2.94 33.85 -9.89
C GLN A 397 -1.89 32.75 -10.06
N ASP A 398 -0.94 32.65 -9.12
CA ASP A 398 -0.07 31.48 -9.06
C ASP A 398 -0.90 30.21 -8.83
N ILE A 399 -0.68 29.17 -9.63
CA ILE A 399 -1.46 27.92 -9.54
C ILE A 399 -1.42 27.28 -8.16
N ARG A 400 -0.37 27.56 -7.36
CA ARG A 400 -0.26 27.12 -5.96
C ARG A 400 -1.30 27.78 -5.05
N ASN A 401 -1.80 28.94 -5.43
CA ASN A 401 -2.81 29.71 -4.70
C ASN A 401 -4.24 29.45 -5.20
N ILE A 402 -4.41 28.58 -6.19
CA ILE A 402 -5.71 28.17 -6.73
C ILE A 402 -6.10 26.82 -6.13
N PRO A 403 -7.33 26.64 -5.58
CA PRO A 403 -7.83 25.34 -5.18
C PRO A 403 -7.72 24.33 -6.34
N THR A 404 -7.23 23.10 -6.07
CA THR A 404 -7.11 22.06 -7.11
C THR A 404 -8.44 21.81 -7.82
N SER A 405 -9.56 21.79 -7.08
CA SER A 405 -10.89 21.60 -7.65
C SER A 405 -11.29 22.73 -8.62
N GLN A 406 -10.87 23.98 -8.36
CA GLN A 406 -11.11 25.12 -9.22
C GLN A 406 -10.20 25.03 -10.46
N LEU A 407 -8.89 24.81 -10.29
CA LEU A 407 -7.95 24.67 -11.40
C LEU A 407 -8.40 23.56 -12.37
N MET A 408 -8.82 22.42 -11.82
CA MET A 408 -9.27 21.28 -12.61
C MET A 408 -10.61 21.52 -13.32
N LYS A 409 -11.44 22.50 -12.93
CA LYS A 409 -12.62 22.89 -13.71
C LYS A 409 -12.22 23.53 -15.05
N HIS A 410 -11.14 24.29 -15.08
CA HIS A 410 -10.67 25.04 -16.25
C HIS A 410 -9.75 24.26 -17.18
N ILE A 411 -9.19 23.11 -16.74
CA ILE A 411 -8.25 22.32 -17.53
C ILE A 411 -8.84 20.97 -17.90
N SER A 412 -8.83 20.64 -19.20
CA SER A 412 -9.08 19.29 -19.71
C SER A 412 -7.73 18.67 -20.12
N PHE A 413 -7.29 17.61 -19.43
CA PHE A 413 -6.03 16.95 -19.68
C PHE A 413 -6.27 15.58 -20.33
N VAL A 414 -5.73 15.38 -21.53
CA VAL A 414 -5.72 14.09 -22.23
C VAL A 414 -4.29 13.55 -22.20
N SER A 415 -4.09 12.51 -21.39
CA SER A 415 -2.79 11.86 -21.24
C SER A 415 -2.53 10.83 -22.35
N GLN A 416 -1.28 10.41 -22.46
CA GLN A 416 -0.87 9.31 -23.33
C GLN A 416 -1.55 7.99 -22.94
N ASP A 417 -1.76 7.76 -21.62
CA ASP A 417 -2.44 6.58 -21.10
C ASP A 417 -3.96 6.78 -21.13
N ASN A 418 -4.61 6.10 -22.07
CA ASN A 418 -6.07 6.17 -22.27
C ASN A 418 -6.81 5.21 -21.31
N PHE A 419 -6.78 5.50 -20.01
CA PHE A 419 -7.40 4.65 -18.99
C PHE A 419 -8.93 4.80 -18.98
N LEU A 420 -9.63 3.66 -19.03
CA LEU A 420 -11.08 3.58 -18.87
C LEU A 420 -11.42 2.71 -17.66
N PHE A 421 -12.40 3.15 -16.87
CA PHE A 421 -12.93 2.37 -15.75
C PHE A 421 -13.81 1.23 -16.26
N ASN A 422 -13.85 0.12 -15.56
CA ASN A 422 -14.69 -1.04 -15.91
C ASN A 422 -16.18 -0.77 -15.61
N ILE A 423 -16.72 0.25 -16.28
CA ILE A 423 -18.13 0.66 -16.29
C ILE A 423 -18.57 0.77 -17.74
N SER A 424 -19.82 1.19 -17.99
CA SER A 424 -20.31 1.37 -19.36
C SER A 424 -19.55 2.47 -20.10
N ILE A 425 -19.57 2.43 -21.43
CA ILE A 425 -19.00 3.51 -22.28
C ILE A 425 -19.65 4.85 -21.95
N LYS A 426 -20.98 4.87 -21.80
CA LYS A 426 -21.75 6.06 -21.42
C LYS A 426 -21.22 6.70 -20.15
N GLU A 427 -21.05 5.91 -19.09
CA GLU A 427 -20.56 6.41 -17.81
C GLU A 427 -19.08 6.83 -17.86
N ASN A 428 -18.25 6.15 -18.67
CA ASN A 428 -16.89 6.61 -18.92
C ASN A 428 -16.83 8.00 -19.55
N ILE A 429 -17.72 8.29 -20.50
CA ILE A 429 -17.80 9.63 -21.13
C ILE A 429 -18.36 10.65 -20.12
N ARG A 430 -19.41 10.27 -19.36
CA ARG A 430 -20.04 11.14 -18.34
C ARG A 430 -19.09 11.59 -17.25
N MET A 431 -17.98 10.88 -17.01
CA MET A 431 -16.95 11.34 -16.08
C MET A 431 -16.37 12.72 -16.42
N GLY A 432 -16.48 13.17 -17.67
CA GLY A 432 -16.10 14.54 -18.06
C GLY A 432 -16.96 15.62 -17.40
N ASN A 433 -18.26 15.33 -17.26
CA ASN A 433 -19.23 16.16 -16.53
C ASN A 433 -20.29 15.25 -15.89
N PRO A 434 -20.19 14.95 -14.59
CA PRO A 434 -21.13 14.06 -13.90
C PRO A 434 -22.60 14.53 -13.92
N CYS A 435 -22.84 15.81 -14.16
CA CYS A 435 -24.18 16.39 -14.24
C CYS A 435 -24.76 16.37 -15.67
N ALA A 436 -24.02 15.88 -16.66
CA ALA A 436 -24.44 15.87 -18.06
C ALA A 436 -25.61 14.91 -18.30
N THR A 437 -26.53 15.35 -19.13
CA THR A 437 -27.67 14.55 -19.61
C THR A 437 -27.18 13.45 -20.58
N ASP A 438 -28.06 12.48 -20.86
CA ASP A 438 -27.76 11.43 -21.85
C ASP A 438 -27.58 12.02 -23.25
N GLU A 439 -28.33 13.09 -23.60
CA GLU A 439 -28.22 13.79 -24.88
C GLU A 439 -26.85 14.47 -25.02
N GLU A 440 -26.33 15.10 -23.97
CA GLU A 440 -25.02 15.74 -23.97
C GLU A 440 -23.89 14.71 -24.10
N VAL A 441 -24.02 13.56 -23.42
CA VAL A 441 -23.08 12.45 -23.54
C VAL A 441 -23.07 11.89 -24.97
N LEU A 442 -24.25 11.71 -25.58
CA LEU A 442 -24.38 11.28 -26.97
C LEU A 442 -23.80 12.31 -27.95
N ALA A 443 -24.02 13.60 -27.72
CA ALA A 443 -23.43 14.66 -28.53
C ALA A 443 -21.90 14.65 -28.47
N ALA A 444 -21.33 14.54 -27.28
CA ALA A 444 -19.87 14.43 -27.09
C ALA A 444 -19.30 13.17 -27.75
N ALA A 445 -19.99 12.03 -27.66
CA ALA A 445 -19.58 10.80 -28.32
C ALA A 445 -19.59 10.91 -29.85
N LYS A 446 -20.59 11.59 -30.43
CA LYS A 446 -20.65 11.87 -31.89
C LYS A 446 -19.52 12.81 -32.30
N ALA A 447 -19.29 13.88 -31.54
CA ALA A 447 -18.22 14.83 -31.79
C ALA A 447 -16.84 14.16 -31.79
N ALA A 448 -16.64 13.18 -30.89
CA ALA A 448 -15.42 12.37 -30.83
C ALA A 448 -15.40 11.17 -31.78
N ARG A 449 -16.31 11.10 -32.75
CA ARG A 449 -16.41 9.97 -33.70
C ARG A 449 -16.51 8.58 -33.01
N CYS A 450 -17.18 8.52 -31.85
CA CYS A 450 -17.40 7.26 -31.10
C CYS A 450 -18.69 6.56 -31.52
N ASP A 451 -19.74 7.30 -31.88
CA ASP A 451 -21.11 6.79 -32.04
C ASP A 451 -21.18 5.62 -33.04
N GLU A 452 -20.39 5.66 -34.10
CA GLU A 452 -20.41 4.63 -35.15
C GLU A 452 -19.96 3.26 -34.65
N PHE A 453 -18.85 3.18 -33.89
CA PHE A 453 -18.37 1.89 -33.38
C PHE A 453 -19.17 1.45 -32.15
N ILE A 454 -19.64 2.39 -31.32
CA ILE A 454 -20.46 2.08 -30.14
C ILE A 454 -21.78 1.41 -30.56
N ARG A 455 -22.44 1.91 -31.61
CA ARG A 455 -23.69 1.31 -32.10
C ARG A 455 -23.53 -0.09 -32.69
N LYS A 456 -22.34 -0.47 -33.11
CA LYS A 456 -22.03 -1.83 -33.60
C LYS A 456 -21.84 -2.84 -32.47
N MET A 457 -21.73 -2.37 -31.19
CA MET A 457 -21.58 -3.24 -30.05
C MET A 457 -22.93 -3.78 -29.59
N GLU A 458 -22.94 -4.98 -29.01
CA GLU A 458 -24.13 -5.70 -28.58
C GLU A 458 -25.03 -4.90 -27.62
N TYR A 459 -24.43 -4.15 -26.69
CA TYR A 459 -25.15 -3.33 -25.71
C TYR A 459 -25.00 -1.82 -25.97
N GLY A 460 -24.46 -1.41 -27.13
CA GLY A 460 -24.26 -0.01 -27.48
C GLY A 460 -23.53 0.78 -26.39
N TYR A 461 -24.11 1.90 -25.98
CA TYR A 461 -23.55 2.78 -24.94
C TYR A 461 -23.48 2.15 -23.54
N ASP A 462 -24.26 1.11 -23.27
CA ASP A 462 -24.25 0.40 -21.99
C ASP A 462 -23.23 -0.76 -21.96
N THR A 463 -22.43 -0.92 -23.03
CA THR A 463 -21.35 -1.91 -23.09
C THR A 463 -20.29 -1.64 -22.03
N LEU A 464 -19.96 -2.67 -21.22
CA LEU A 464 -18.86 -2.63 -20.24
C LEU A 464 -17.51 -2.77 -20.96
N VAL A 465 -16.61 -1.81 -20.72
CA VAL A 465 -15.32 -1.72 -21.44
C VAL A 465 -14.27 -2.75 -20.99
N GLY A 466 -14.52 -3.48 -19.89
CA GLY A 466 -13.53 -4.40 -19.29
C GLY A 466 -12.45 -3.67 -18.48
N ASP A 467 -11.53 -4.43 -17.89
CA ASP A 467 -10.46 -3.86 -17.08
C ASP A 467 -9.55 -2.98 -17.94
N ALA A 468 -9.37 -1.72 -17.51
CA ALA A 468 -8.61 -0.69 -18.21
C ALA A 468 -9.02 -0.51 -19.70
N GLY A 469 -10.27 -0.86 -20.06
CA GLY A 469 -10.75 -0.79 -21.45
C GLY A 469 -10.27 -1.94 -22.34
N GLY A 470 -9.91 -3.09 -21.77
CA GLY A 470 -9.31 -4.22 -22.49
C GLY A 470 -10.17 -4.84 -23.59
N LYS A 471 -11.48 -4.52 -23.65
CA LYS A 471 -12.38 -4.97 -24.73
C LYS A 471 -12.37 -4.04 -25.96
N LEU A 472 -11.65 -2.93 -25.90
CA LEU A 472 -11.61 -1.90 -26.94
C LEU A 472 -10.22 -1.83 -27.60
N SER A 473 -10.18 -1.45 -28.86
CA SER A 473 -8.92 -1.11 -29.55
C SER A 473 -8.29 0.15 -28.95
N GLY A 474 -7.00 0.37 -29.22
CA GLY A 474 -6.28 1.57 -28.76
C GLY A 474 -6.96 2.88 -29.22
N GLY A 475 -7.34 2.95 -30.51
CA GLY A 475 -8.01 4.11 -31.09
C GLY A 475 -9.42 4.36 -30.53
N GLU A 476 -10.19 3.31 -30.24
CA GLU A 476 -11.50 3.41 -29.61
C GLU A 476 -11.40 3.95 -28.18
N ARG A 477 -10.46 3.43 -27.38
CA ARG A 477 -10.18 3.96 -26.02
C ARG A 477 -9.82 5.44 -26.08
N GLN A 478 -8.96 5.83 -27.01
CA GLN A 478 -8.54 7.22 -27.18
C GLN A 478 -9.70 8.14 -27.54
N ARG A 479 -10.56 7.75 -28.51
CA ARG A 479 -11.75 8.53 -28.86
C ARG A 479 -12.71 8.69 -27.69
N ILE A 480 -12.92 7.65 -26.87
CA ILE A 480 -13.73 7.77 -25.64
C ILE A 480 -13.09 8.77 -24.66
N THR A 481 -11.76 8.77 -24.52
CA THR A 481 -11.05 9.74 -23.66
C THR A 481 -11.21 11.17 -24.22
N ILE A 482 -11.18 11.36 -25.55
CA ILE A 482 -11.45 12.64 -26.19
C ILE A 482 -12.92 13.04 -25.98
N ALA A 483 -13.89 12.12 -26.10
CA ALA A 483 -15.31 12.39 -25.81
C ALA A 483 -15.51 12.89 -24.37
N ARG A 484 -14.80 12.27 -23.41
CA ARG A 484 -14.75 12.73 -22.00
C ARG A 484 -14.22 14.15 -21.89
N ALA A 485 -13.18 14.48 -22.66
CA ALA A 485 -12.59 15.81 -22.69
C ALA A 485 -13.49 16.86 -23.36
N ILE A 486 -14.23 16.48 -24.41
CA ILE A 486 -15.24 17.34 -25.09
C ILE A 486 -16.38 17.68 -24.13
N LEU A 487 -16.88 16.68 -23.39
CA LEU A 487 -17.98 16.85 -22.44
C LEU A 487 -17.61 17.75 -21.26
N LYS A 488 -16.32 17.90 -20.97
CA LYS A 488 -15.83 18.75 -19.88
C LYS A 488 -15.88 20.22 -20.28
N PRO A 489 -16.58 21.09 -19.52
CA PRO A 489 -16.63 22.53 -19.76
C PRO A 489 -15.31 23.19 -19.29
N ALA A 490 -14.22 22.98 -20.02
CA ALA A 490 -12.90 23.51 -19.73
C ALA A 490 -12.46 24.51 -20.79
N ASP A 491 -11.80 25.60 -20.35
CA ASP A 491 -11.30 26.68 -21.21
C ASP A 491 -9.95 26.32 -21.85
N VAL A 492 -9.18 25.46 -21.18
CA VAL A 492 -7.86 25.03 -21.60
C VAL A 492 -7.84 23.52 -21.82
N VAL A 493 -7.33 23.09 -22.98
CA VAL A 493 -7.12 21.68 -23.33
C VAL A 493 -5.63 21.41 -23.42
N ILE A 494 -5.17 20.41 -22.69
CA ILE A 494 -3.79 19.95 -22.73
C ILE A 494 -3.78 18.52 -23.30
N LEU A 495 -3.08 18.33 -24.43
CA LEU A 495 -2.93 17.04 -25.10
C LEU A 495 -1.48 16.59 -24.98
N ASP A 496 -1.23 15.49 -24.26
CA ASP A 496 0.09 14.88 -24.13
C ASP A 496 0.14 13.61 -24.98
N GLU A 497 0.78 13.68 -26.16
CA GLU A 497 0.96 12.57 -27.11
C GLU A 497 -0.33 11.84 -27.55
N ALA A 498 -1.42 12.56 -27.77
CA ALA A 498 -2.73 11.98 -28.04
C ALA A 498 -2.86 11.12 -29.32
N SER A 499 -1.85 10.99 -30.18
CA SER A 499 -1.95 10.24 -31.46
C SER A 499 -0.88 9.14 -31.64
N ALA A 500 -0.12 8.78 -30.62
CA ALA A 500 1.11 7.97 -30.77
C ALA A 500 0.91 6.50 -31.22
N TYR A 501 -0.29 5.90 -31.02
CA TYR A 501 -0.52 4.46 -31.22
C TYR A 501 -1.77 4.13 -32.06
N ALA A 502 -2.30 5.08 -32.83
CA ALA A 502 -3.47 4.82 -33.66
C ALA A 502 -3.09 4.26 -35.04
N ASP A 503 -3.87 3.29 -35.53
CA ASP A 503 -3.82 2.85 -36.93
C ASP A 503 -4.18 4.01 -37.85
N PRO A 504 -3.68 4.04 -39.12
CA PRO A 504 -3.92 5.17 -40.04
C PRO A 504 -5.39 5.56 -40.22
N GLU A 505 -6.32 4.59 -40.20
CA GLU A 505 -7.76 4.86 -40.30
C GLU A 505 -8.31 5.55 -39.04
N ASN A 506 -7.85 5.13 -37.87
CA ASN A 506 -8.24 5.74 -36.59
C ASN A 506 -7.63 7.14 -36.40
N GLU A 507 -6.49 7.42 -37.03
CA GLU A 507 -5.80 8.70 -36.92
C GLU A 507 -6.66 9.85 -37.46
N VAL A 508 -7.30 9.68 -38.61
CA VAL A 508 -8.20 10.68 -39.19
C VAL A 508 -9.37 11.00 -38.24
N TYR A 509 -10.00 9.98 -37.66
CA TYR A 509 -11.09 10.17 -36.72
C TYR A 509 -10.64 10.84 -35.41
N ILE A 510 -9.44 10.56 -34.95
CA ILE A 510 -8.86 11.20 -33.76
C ILE A 510 -8.57 12.68 -34.04
N GLU A 511 -8.04 12.99 -35.22
CA GLU A 511 -7.74 14.36 -35.63
C GLU A 511 -9.02 15.20 -35.76
N GLU A 512 -10.08 14.65 -36.36
CA GLU A 512 -11.39 15.28 -36.41
C GLU A 512 -11.97 15.51 -35.01
N ALA A 513 -11.84 14.53 -34.12
CA ALA A 513 -12.30 14.65 -32.73
C ALA A 513 -11.50 15.70 -31.94
N ILE A 514 -10.19 15.81 -32.16
CA ILE A 514 -9.33 16.84 -31.56
C ILE A 514 -9.75 18.23 -32.10
N ASN A 515 -9.97 18.37 -33.40
CA ASN A 515 -10.39 19.64 -33.99
C ASN A 515 -11.75 20.12 -33.44
N GLU A 516 -12.65 19.18 -33.13
CA GLU A 516 -13.92 19.51 -32.46
C GLU A 516 -13.70 19.89 -30.98
N LEU A 517 -12.81 19.21 -30.27
CA LEU A 517 -12.48 19.46 -28.86
C LEU A 517 -11.93 20.88 -28.63
N VAL A 518 -11.13 21.39 -29.58
CA VAL A 518 -10.37 22.64 -29.39
C VAL A 518 -11.08 23.89 -29.90
N LYS A 519 -12.31 23.78 -30.42
CA LYS A 519 -13.09 24.95 -30.86
C LYS A 519 -13.27 25.91 -29.69
N ASP A 520 -12.89 27.17 -29.92
CA ASP A 520 -13.03 28.30 -28.98
C ASP A 520 -12.28 28.07 -27.63
N LYS A 521 -11.24 27.20 -27.60
CA LYS A 521 -10.46 26.91 -26.40
C LYS A 521 -8.97 27.15 -26.63
N THR A 522 -8.24 27.37 -25.54
CA THR A 522 -6.78 27.39 -25.55
C THR A 522 -6.27 25.95 -25.64
N LEU A 523 -5.53 25.63 -26.70
CA LEU A 523 -4.94 24.32 -26.90
C LEU A 523 -3.43 24.34 -26.63
N ILE A 524 -2.98 23.43 -25.77
CA ILE A 524 -1.57 23.10 -25.58
C ILE A 524 -1.36 21.67 -26.02
N VAL A 525 -0.49 21.44 -27.02
CA VAL A 525 -0.22 20.10 -27.53
C VAL A 525 1.26 19.75 -27.44
N VAL A 526 1.56 18.62 -26.84
CA VAL A 526 2.87 17.98 -26.95
C VAL A 526 2.85 17.09 -28.18
N ALA A 527 3.56 17.49 -29.22
CA ALA A 527 3.52 16.79 -30.50
C ALA A 527 4.76 15.93 -30.72
N HIS A 528 4.53 14.67 -31.04
CA HIS A 528 5.52 13.76 -31.63
C HIS A 528 5.47 13.76 -33.17
N ARG A 529 4.34 14.22 -33.76
CA ARG A 529 4.17 14.37 -35.20
C ARG A 529 4.09 15.85 -35.55
N LEU A 530 5.05 16.32 -36.30
CA LEU A 530 5.15 17.74 -36.64
C LEU A 530 4.09 18.18 -37.67
N GLU A 531 3.47 17.23 -38.40
CA GLU A 531 2.36 17.51 -39.33
C GLU A 531 1.14 18.11 -38.61
N THR A 532 0.87 17.65 -37.39
CA THR A 532 -0.28 18.11 -36.59
C THR A 532 -0.12 19.52 -36.02
N ILE A 533 1.09 20.08 -36.07
CA ILE A 533 1.40 21.41 -35.50
C ILE A 533 1.70 22.47 -36.55
N GLU A 534 1.62 22.13 -37.85
CA GLU A 534 1.91 23.06 -38.94
C GLU A 534 1.15 24.38 -38.83
N ASN A 535 -0.12 24.31 -38.41
CA ASN A 535 -1.01 25.47 -38.24
C ASN A 535 -1.11 25.93 -36.78
N SER A 536 -0.05 25.75 -35.97
CA SER A 536 -0.05 26.27 -34.61
C SER A 536 0.31 27.76 -34.58
N ASP A 537 -0.42 28.53 -33.76
CA ASP A 537 -0.18 29.97 -33.58
C ASP A 537 1.19 30.22 -32.95
N LYS A 538 1.64 29.30 -32.12
CA LYS A 538 2.96 29.34 -31.47
C LYS A 538 3.54 27.95 -31.32
N ILE A 539 4.83 27.80 -31.62
CA ILE A 539 5.60 26.59 -31.39
C ILE A 539 6.73 26.93 -30.41
N VAL A 540 6.86 26.14 -29.36
CA VAL A 540 7.90 26.23 -28.33
C VAL A 540 8.84 25.02 -28.46
N VAL A 541 10.11 25.29 -28.78
CA VAL A 541 11.12 24.25 -28.97
C VAL A 541 11.87 24.05 -27.67
N VAL A 542 11.78 22.84 -27.09
CA VAL A 542 12.41 22.49 -25.82
C VAL A 542 13.52 21.48 -26.07
N ASP A 543 14.70 21.75 -25.52
CA ASP A 543 15.84 20.83 -25.52
C ASP A 543 16.57 20.87 -24.17
N GLN A 544 16.92 19.70 -23.65
CA GLN A 544 17.61 19.54 -22.37
C GLN A 544 17.03 20.41 -21.22
N GLY A 545 15.69 20.44 -21.13
CA GLY A 545 14.99 21.18 -20.08
C GLY A 545 14.98 22.70 -20.25
N LYS A 546 15.34 23.25 -21.41
CA LYS A 546 15.34 24.69 -21.71
C LYS A 546 14.54 25.00 -22.96
N ILE A 547 13.98 26.19 -23.04
CA ILE A 547 13.40 26.71 -24.28
C ILE A 547 14.55 27.23 -25.15
N VAL A 548 14.70 26.62 -26.34
CA VAL A 548 15.72 26.97 -27.32
C VAL A 548 15.23 28.05 -28.28
N ALA A 549 13.96 27.97 -28.66
CA ALA A 549 13.34 28.92 -29.57
C ALA A 549 11.81 28.89 -29.41
N GLU A 550 11.15 29.99 -29.74
CA GLU A 550 9.71 30.09 -29.85
C GLU A 550 9.33 30.95 -31.07
N GLY A 551 8.20 30.67 -31.69
CA GLY A 551 7.70 31.41 -32.84
C GLY A 551 6.76 30.55 -33.70
N THR A 552 6.43 31.08 -34.89
CA THR A 552 5.65 30.36 -35.91
C THR A 552 6.53 29.33 -36.64
N GLN A 553 5.93 28.38 -37.32
CA GLN A 553 6.65 27.36 -38.10
C GLN A 553 7.61 28.01 -39.11
N SER A 554 7.15 29.05 -39.85
CA SER A 554 7.94 29.72 -40.85
C SER A 554 9.19 30.42 -40.31
N GLU A 555 9.09 30.95 -39.08
CA GLU A 555 10.20 31.59 -38.37
C GLU A 555 11.20 30.56 -37.85
N LEU A 556 10.71 29.46 -37.26
CA LEU A 556 11.54 28.41 -36.69
C LEU A 556 12.29 27.61 -37.76
N LEU A 557 11.70 27.35 -38.92
CA LEU A 557 12.39 26.71 -40.04
C LEU A 557 13.54 27.55 -40.57
N LYS A 558 13.50 28.88 -40.45
CA LYS A 558 14.59 29.79 -40.83
C LYS A 558 15.64 29.94 -39.75
N ASN A 559 15.22 30.07 -38.46
CA ASN A 559 16.07 30.56 -37.39
C ASN A 559 16.50 29.48 -36.39
N CYS A 560 15.86 28.28 -36.36
CA CYS A 560 16.16 27.24 -35.39
C CYS A 560 16.66 25.96 -36.04
N ALA A 561 17.97 25.69 -35.94
CA ALA A 561 18.58 24.51 -36.53
C ALA A 561 18.02 23.20 -35.96
N LEU A 562 17.69 23.16 -34.67
CA LEU A 562 17.09 22.00 -34.01
C LEU A 562 15.70 21.69 -34.59
N TYR A 563 14.83 22.73 -34.70
CA TYR A 563 13.48 22.55 -35.27
C TYR A 563 13.53 22.08 -36.71
N LYS A 564 14.43 22.66 -37.52
CA LYS A 564 14.64 22.25 -38.92
C LYS A 564 15.08 20.79 -39.05
N ARG A 565 15.94 20.33 -38.12
CA ARG A 565 16.36 18.91 -38.09
C ARG A 565 15.18 18.00 -37.77
N LEU A 566 14.42 18.31 -36.72
CA LEU A 566 13.24 17.53 -36.29
C LEU A 566 12.19 17.47 -37.40
N TRP A 567 11.95 18.59 -38.10
CA TRP A 567 11.04 18.69 -39.22
C TRP A 567 11.46 17.80 -40.38
N ASN A 568 12.74 17.85 -40.79
CA ASN A 568 13.26 17.04 -41.88
C ASN A 568 13.22 15.53 -41.55
N GLU A 569 13.50 15.15 -40.31
CA GLU A 569 13.41 13.75 -39.86
C GLU A 569 11.96 13.23 -39.96
N THR A 570 10.96 14.07 -39.67
CA THR A 570 9.55 13.71 -39.77
C THR A 570 9.10 13.55 -41.22
N ILE A 571 9.48 14.47 -42.11
CA ILE A 571 9.17 14.37 -43.56
C ILE A 571 9.76 13.08 -44.17
N LEU A 572 11.03 12.81 -43.87
CA LEU A 572 11.68 11.58 -44.36
C LEU A 572 11.00 10.30 -43.86
N THR A 573 10.43 10.33 -42.66
CA THR A 573 9.69 9.20 -42.08
C THR A 573 8.32 9.04 -42.72
N SER A 574 7.62 10.14 -43.02
CA SER A 574 6.32 10.13 -43.69
C SER A 574 6.41 9.71 -45.16
N GLU A 575 7.44 10.15 -45.87
CA GLU A 575 7.72 9.73 -47.25
C GLU A 575 8.07 8.23 -47.36
N ARG A 576 8.87 7.69 -46.42
CA ARG A 576 9.14 6.24 -46.35
C ARG A 576 7.88 5.42 -46.15
N LYS A 577 6.99 5.84 -45.23
CA LYS A 577 5.70 5.16 -45.02
C LYS A 577 4.78 5.21 -46.23
N ARG A 578 4.73 6.34 -46.95
CA ARG A 578 3.97 6.45 -48.20
C ARG A 578 4.57 5.60 -49.33
N GLY A 579 5.88 5.46 -49.39
CA GLY A 579 6.57 4.59 -50.35
C GLY A 579 6.34 3.10 -50.09
N GLU A 580 6.26 2.68 -48.83
CA GLU A 580 5.98 1.29 -48.47
C GLU A 580 4.50 0.89 -48.66
N CYS A 581 3.56 1.84 -48.64
CA CYS A 581 2.15 1.57 -48.96
C CYS A 581 1.86 1.47 -50.47
N ASN A 582 2.78 1.91 -51.31
CA ASN A 582 2.63 1.88 -52.80
C ASN A 582 3.50 0.79 -53.46
N ALA A 583 4.21 -0.02 -52.72
CA ALA A 583 4.97 -1.18 -53.17
C ALA A 583 4.31 -2.49 -52.69
#